data_c882b672ad59d88058ba3d71b7484200
#
_entry.id   c882b672ad59d88058ba3d71b7484200
#
_cell.length_a   1.000
_cell.length_b   1.000
_cell.length_c   1.000
_cell.angle_alpha   90.00
_cell.angle_beta   90.00
_cell.angle_gamma   90.00
#
_symmetry.space_group_name_H-M   'P 1'
#
loop_
_entity.id
_entity.type
_entity.pdbx_description
1 polymer ?
#
loop_
_entity_poly.entity_id
_entity_poly.type
_entity_poly.pdbx_seq_one_letter_code
_entity_poly.pdbx_strand_id
1 'polypeptide(L)'
;MKKVRKFKLYKYLPHTIFERPSDTEKISFEYGTIRADDQFYINDLKYGLWYIYLYLAAGCFFISIIGLTSDKDPIFFTIISFLIGCFCILYYYKHPKKLLILDRLNGLVTYPGFLYSKPYTMSFSDVVAKIVSSGGRASLVFYHYNGITGTSISAGDYIPIRNWSFIVWYMDKNRSLPPGKLFDPYRKRDYERRKAEGFPEPLYESWIGNPEYSQFYKERIQARKEQEERQKRRNKRNNKYK
;
A
#
# COMPACT_ATOMS: atom_id res chain seq x y z
N MET A 1 -3.12 9.80 -31.67
CA MET A 1 -3.60 10.51 -30.45
C MET A 1 -4.17 9.52 -29.45
N LYS A 2 -3.47 9.25 -28.34
CA LYS A 2 -4.00 8.39 -27.24
C LYS A 2 -5.13 9.15 -26.56
N LYS A 3 -6.34 8.58 -26.56
CA LYS A 3 -7.49 9.11 -25.79
C LYS A 3 -7.09 9.20 -24.32
N VAL A 4 -6.92 10.41 -23.80
CA VAL A 4 -6.78 10.67 -22.37
C VAL A 4 -8.13 10.29 -21.75
N ARG A 5 -8.19 9.17 -21.03
CA ARG A 5 -9.36 8.76 -20.26
C ARG A 5 -9.59 9.81 -19.18
N LYS A 6 -10.75 10.49 -19.23
CA LYS A 6 -11.21 11.37 -18.16
C LYS A 6 -11.42 10.51 -16.92
N PHE A 7 -10.50 10.58 -15.95
CA PHE A 7 -10.70 9.95 -14.65
C PHE A 7 -11.83 10.69 -13.93
N LYS A 8 -12.90 9.96 -13.57
CA LYS A 8 -13.87 10.46 -12.60
C LYS A 8 -13.11 10.71 -11.30
N LEU A 9 -13.26 11.90 -10.72
CA LEU A 9 -12.78 12.21 -9.37
C LEU A 9 -13.57 11.36 -8.38
N TYR A 10 -13.02 10.19 -8.04
CA TYR A 10 -13.62 9.36 -7.00
C TYR A 10 -13.39 10.04 -5.64
N LYS A 11 -14.45 10.16 -4.85
CA LYS A 11 -14.35 10.61 -3.46
C LYS A 11 -13.41 9.66 -2.66
N TYR A 12 -13.45 8.37 -3.00
CA TYR A 12 -12.56 7.31 -2.49
C TYR A 12 -12.14 6.43 -3.66
N LEU A 13 -10.92 5.91 -3.61
CA LEU A 13 -10.41 5.00 -4.63
C LEU A 13 -10.95 3.59 -4.37
N PRO A 14 -11.59 2.94 -5.35
CA PRO A 14 -11.94 1.53 -5.24
C PRO A 14 -10.68 0.66 -5.23
N HIS A 15 -10.78 -0.56 -4.69
CA HIS A 15 -9.72 -1.57 -4.76
C HIS A 15 -9.64 -2.16 -6.17
N THR A 16 -9.21 -1.33 -7.11
CA THR A 16 -9.14 -1.67 -8.54
C THR A 16 -7.75 -1.35 -9.05
N ILE A 17 -7.20 -2.25 -9.88
CA ILE A 17 -5.92 -2.03 -10.55
C ILE A 17 -6.19 -1.27 -11.83
N PHE A 18 -5.90 0.02 -11.85
CA PHE A 18 -6.13 0.91 -13.00
C PHE A 18 -5.02 0.84 -14.04
N GLU A 19 -3.79 0.62 -13.60
CA GLU A 19 -2.61 0.60 -14.45
C GLU A 19 -1.71 -0.60 -14.08
N ARG A 20 -1.02 -1.14 -15.10
CA ARG A 20 -0.01 -2.17 -14.83
C ARG A 20 1.13 -1.51 -14.06
N PRO A 21 1.51 -2.04 -12.89
CA PRO A 21 2.71 -1.57 -12.20
C PRO A 21 3.88 -1.62 -13.17
N SER A 22 4.55 -0.48 -13.36
CA SER A 22 5.82 -0.43 -14.08
C SER A 22 6.92 -1.03 -13.21
N ASP A 23 8.11 -1.19 -13.76
CA ASP A 23 9.27 -1.69 -13.02
C ASP A 23 9.36 -0.97 -11.67
N THR A 24 9.38 -1.74 -10.59
CA THR A 24 9.40 -1.25 -9.21
C THR A 24 10.59 -0.36 -8.91
N GLU A 25 11.63 -0.38 -9.74
CA GLU A 25 12.79 0.51 -9.66
C GLU A 25 12.45 2.00 -9.83
N LYS A 26 11.30 2.32 -10.44
CA LYS A 26 10.84 3.71 -10.68
C LYS A 26 9.68 4.13 -9.77
N ILE A 27 9.21 3.28 -8.89
CA ILE A 27 8.15 3.63 -7.96
C ILE A 27 8.82 4.31 -6.76
N SER A 28 8.40 5.51 -6.44
CA SER A 28 8.93 6.34 -5.35
C SER A 28 8.84 5.72 -3.95
N PHE A 29 8.36 4.50 -3.84
CA PHE A 29 8.47 3.65 -2.65
C PHE A 29 9.89 3.12 -2.39
N GLU A 30 10.84 3.27 -3.32
CA GLU A 30 12.23 2.85 -3.11
C GLU A 30 12.87 3.53 -1.91
N TYR A 31 12.57 4.82 -1.72
CA TYR A 31 13.06 5.55 -0.56
C TYR A 31 12.29 5.11 0.68
N GLY A 32 12.97 4.31 1.53
CA GLY A 32 12.41 3.81 2.78
C GLY A 32 11.88 2.38 2.73
N THR A 33 11.96 1.66 1.59
CA THR A 33 11.63 0.23 1.56
C THR A 33 12.69 -0.55 2.33
N ILE A 34 12.25 -1.20 3.42
CA ILE A 34 13.09 -2.02 4.29
C ILE A 34 13.06 -3.48 3.82
N ARG A 35 11.88 -3.94 3.40
CA ARG A 35 11.66 -5.33 2.99
C ARG A 35 10.56 -5.37 1.93
N ALA A 36 10.77 -6.17 0.88
CA ALA A 36 9.76 -6.46 -0.11
C ALA A 36 9.96 -7.88 -0.62
N ASP A 37 9.03 -8.75 -0.28
CA ASP A 37 9.03 -10.16 -0.68
C ASP A 37 7.62 -10.61 -1.09
N ASP A 38 7.39 -11.91 -1.15
CA ASP A 38 6.09 -12.48 -1.51
C ASP A 38 5.05 -12.45 -0.38
N GLN A 39 5.46 -12.12 0.84
CA GLN A 39 4.59 -12.00 2.00
C GLN A 39 4.50 -10.58 2.54
N PHE A 40 5.64 -9.90 2.73
CA PHE A 40 5.69 -8.60 3.36
C PHE A 40 6.27 -7.52 2.44
N TYR A 41 5.61 -6.37 2.42
CA TYR A 41 6.16 -5.12 1.92
C TYR A 41 6.21 -4.13 3.07
N ILE A 42 7.41 -3.73 3.50
CA ILE A 42 7.64 -2.87 4.66
C ILE A 42 8.34 -1.61 4.19
N ASN A 43 7.69 -0.48 4.44
CA ASN A 43 8.21 0.84 4.08
C ASN A 43 8.28 1.76 5.30
N ASP A 44 9.37 2.49 5.44
CA ASP A 44 9.51 3.55 6.45
C ASP A 44 8.96 4.87 5.87
N LEU A 45 7.79 5.29 6.32
CA LEU A 45 7.10 6.49 5.86
C LEU A 45 7.82 7.79 6.20
N LYS A 46 8.76 7.75 7.13
CA LYS A 46 9.54 8.91 7.56
C LYS A 46 11.00 8.88 7.12
N TYR A 47 11.35 7.97 6.21
CA TYR A 47 12.70 7.93 5.68
C TYR A 47 13.11 9.30 5.12
N GLY A 48 14.20 9.85 5.63
CA GLY A 48 14.73 11.13 5.21
C GLY A 48 14.06 12.41 5.78
N LEU A 49 12.96 12.32 6.53
CA LEU A 49 12.26 13.48 7.10
C LEU A 49 12.57 13.76 8.59
N TRP A 50 13.38 12.92 9.20
CA TRP A 50 13.69 12.98 10.64
C TRP A 50 14.42 14.26 11.06
N TYR A 51 15.21 14.87 10.18
CA TYR A 51 15.94 16.12 10.44
C TYR A 51 15.02 17.34 10.65
N ILE A 52 13.74 17.27 10.22
CA ILE A 52 12.76 18.36 10.44
C ILE A 52 12.63 18.70 11.93
N TYR A 53 12.71 17.71 12.81
CA TYR A 53 12.63 17.94 14.26
C TYR A 53 13.79 18.73 14.81
N LEU A 54 14.98 18.64 14.19
CA LEU A 54 16.13 19.49 14.56
C LEU A 54 15.91 20.95 14.17
N TYR A 55 15.37 21.20 12.97
CA TYR A 55 15.05 22.56 12.56
C TYR A 55 13.95 23.18 13.42
N LEU A 56 12.92 22.40 13.78
CA LEU A 56 11.89 22.84 14.71
C LEU A 56 12.46 23.15 16.10
N ALA A 57 13.35 22.31 16.62
CA ALA A 57 14.02 22.55 17.89
C ALA A 57 14.84 23.83 17.85
N ALA A 58 15.65 24.04 16.80
CA ALA A 58 16.45 25.28 16.64
C ALA A 58 15.55 26.52 16.60
N GLY A 59 14.44 26.48 15.86
CA GLY A 59 13.47 27.58 15.81
C GLY A 59 12.83 27.85 17.19
N CYS A 60 12.44 26.82 17.93
CA CYS A 60 11.89 26.96 19.27
C CYS A 60 12.90 27.57 20.26
N PHE A 61 14.16 27.16 20.22
CA PHE A 61 15.18 27.76 21.08
C PHE A 61 15.48 29.19 20.69
N PHE A 62 15.51 29.53 19.40
CA PHE A 62 15.65 30.89 18.93
C PHE A 62 14.54 31.81 19.46
N ILE A 63 13.28 31.37 19.37
CA ILE A 63 12.13 32.08 19.93
C ILE A 63 12.27 32.23 21.45
N SER A 64 12.75 31.21 22.15
CA SER A 64 12.95 31.27 23.60
C SER A 64 14.01 32.31 23.99
N ILE A 65 15.09 32.41 23.22
CA ILE A 65 16.14 33.43 23.46
C ILE A 65 15.57 34.83 23.26
N ILE A 66 14.81 35.07 22.19
CA ILE A 66 14.17 36.38 21.94
C ILE A 66 13.22 36.74 23.09
N GLY A 67 12.40 35.76 23.54
CA GLY A 67 11.46 35.99 24.65
C GLY A 67 12.14 36.31 25.98
N LEU A 68 13.37 35.83 26.23
CA LEU A 68 14.16 36.20 27.40
C LEU A 68 14.72 37.63 27.32
N THR A 69 14.88 38.19 26.11
CA THR A 69 15.42 39.54 25.90
C THR A 69 14.31 40.59 25.73
N SER A 70 13.04 40.19 25.67
CA SER A 70 11.89 41.05 25.44
C SER A 70 11.17 41.34 26.76
N ASP A 71 11.06 42.62 27.13
CA ASP A 71 10.31 43.07 28.31
C ASP A 71 8.79 42.95 28.15
N LYS A 72 8.31 42.65 26.93
CA LYS A 72 6.88 42.63 26.58
C LYS A 72 6.28 41.24 26.51
N ASP A 73 7.10 40.20 26.35
CA ASP A 73 6.61 38.85 26.15
C ASP A 73 6.39 38.13 27.50
N PRO A 74 5.24 37.50 27.69
CA PRO A 74 5.02 36.74 28.92
C PRO A 74 5.99 35.56 29.00
N ILE A 75 6.73 35.45 30.10
CA ILE A 75 7.73 34.40 30.39
C ILE A 75 7.19 32.98 30.14
N PHE A 76 5.87 32.83 30.21
CA PHE A 76 5.15 31.59 29.93
C PHE A 76 5.39 31.09 28.49
N PHE A 77 5.32 31.95 27.46
CA PHE A 77 5.58 31.55 26.08
C PHE A 77 7.02 31.13 25.85
N THR A 78 7.97 31.82 26.52
CA THR A 78 9.37 31.46 26.48
C THR A 78 9.63 30.08 27.03
N ILE A 79 9.05 29.73 28.18
CA ILE A 79 9.17 28.40 28.81
C ILE A 79 8.55 27.33 27.92
N ILE A 80 7.34 27.56 27.39
CA ILE A 80 6.68 26.60 26.48
C ILE A 80 7.52 26.34 25.24
N SER A 81 8.03 27.38 24.59
CA SER A 81 8.88 27.24 23.40
C SER A 81 10.14 26.43 23.73
N PHE A 82 10.78 26.67 24.85
CA PHE A 82 11.93 25.89 25.30
C PHE A 82 11.60 24.41 25.50
N LEU A 83 10.49 24.12 26.18
CA LEU A 83 10.04 22.73 26.42
C LEU A 83 9.71 22.01 25.11
N ILE A 84 9.09 22.68 24.14
CA ILE A 84 8.84 22.13 22.80
C ILE A 84 10.15 21.82 22.09
N GLY A 85 11.14 22.71 22.16
CA GLY A 85 12.47 22.49 21.61
C GLY A 85 13.16 21.25 22.20
N CYS A 86 13.13 21.11 23.53
CA CYS A 86 13.64 19.92 24.20
C CYS A 86 12.90 18.64 23.77
N PHE A 87 11.56 18.68 23.68
CA PHE A 87 10.77 17.55 23.19
C PHE A 87 11.15 17.18 21.75
N CYS A 88 11.34 18.13 20.86
CA CYS A 88 11.75 17.89 19.48
C CYS A 88 13.12 17.19 19.41
N ILE A 89 14.09 17.58 20.25
CA ILE A 89 15.39 16.91 20.34
C ILE A 89 15.22 15.46 20.86
N LEU A 90 14.49 15.27 21.95
CA LEU A 90 14.25 13.94 22.49
C LEU A 90 13.54 13.03 21.47
N TYR A 91 12.57 13.58 20.76
CA TYR A 91 11.85 12.85 19.70
C TYR A 91 12.78 12.53 18.53
N TYR A 92 13.69 13.41 18.14
CA TYR A 92 14.67 13.16 17.10
C TYR A 92 15.52 11.92 17.40
N TYR A 93 16.02 11.79 18.63
CA TYR A 93 16.88 10.66 19.02
C TYR A 93 16.12 9.37 19.35
N LYS A 94 14.89 9.47 19.84
CA LYS A 94 14.14 8.30 20.38
C LYS A 94 12.85 7.98 19.62
N HIS A 95 12.60 8.58 18.44
CA HIS A 95 11.37 8.33 17.72
C HIS A 95 11.27 6.88 17.23
N PRO A 96 10.09 6.24 17.37
CA PRO A 96 9.87 4.91 16.83
C PRO A 96 9.84 4.94 15.31
N LYS A 97 10.33 3.88 14.66
CA LYS A 97 10.20 3.71 13.20
C LYS A 97 8.73 3.75 12.81
N LYS A 98 8.42 4.53 11.77
CA LYS A 98 7.05 4.70 11.26
C LYS A 98 6.82 3.79 10.06
N LEU A 99 6.64 2.51 10.35
CA LEU A 99 6.55 1.46 9.33
C LEU A 99 5.12 1.29 8.84
N LEU A 100 4.96 1.35 7.51
CA LEU A 100 3.81 0.80 6.82
C LEU A 100 4.14 -0.65 6.48
N ILE A 101 3.32 -1.59 6.94
CA ILE A 101 3.51 -3.01 6.66
C ILE A 101 2.28 -3.50 5.90
N LEU A 102 2.53 -4.04 4.70
CA LEU A 102 1.53 -4.73 3.91
C LEU A 102 1.81 -6.24 4.03
N ASP A 103 0.90 -6.97 4.66
CA ASP A 103 0.94 -8.43 4.75
C ASP A 103 0.03 -9.00 3.66
N ARG A 104 0.65 -9.42 2.56
CA ARG A 104 -0.02 -9.87 1.36
C ARG A 104 -0.84 -11.13 1.58
N LEU A 105 -0.26 -12.12 2.28
CA LEU A 105 -0.90 -13.43 2.43
C LEU A 105 -2.12 -13.38 3.35
N ASN A 106 -2.04 -12.58 4.39
CA ASN A 106 -3.14 -12.41 5.35
C ASN A 106 -4.09 -11.27 4.94
N GLY A 107 -3.74 -10.46 3.93
CA GLY A 107 -4.55 -9.33 3.50
C GLY A 107 -4.64 -8.21 4.54
N LEU A 108 -3.57 -8.01 5.35
CA LEU A 108 -3.55 -7.05 6.43
C LEU A 108 -2.64 -5.86 6.12
N VAL A 109 -3.03 -4.70 6.61
CA VAL A 109 -2.23 -3.47 6.55
C VAL A 109 -2.01 -2.95 7.95
N THR A 110 -0.75 -2.73 8.31
CA THR A 110 -0.38 -2.13 9.60
C THR A 110 0.15 -0.73 9.37
N TYR A 111 -0.47 0.24 10.03
CA TYR A 111 -0.09 1.64 10.03
C TYR A 111 0.70 2.00 11.27
N PRO A 112 1.68 2.90 11.16
CA PRO A 112 2.36 3.41 12.34
C PRO A 112 1.42 4.27 13.18
N GLY A 113 1.53 4.13 14.49
CA GLY A 113 0.82 4.99 15.42
C GLY A 113 1.33 6.44 15.42
N PHE A 114 0.52 7.37 15.94
CA PHE A 114 0.93 8.77 16.14
C PHE A 114 1.96 8.86 17.27
N LEU A 115 3.03 9.64 17.10
CA LEU A 115 4.15 9.78 18.04
C LEU A 115 4.63 8.41 18.58
N TYR A 116 4.38 8.10 19.84
CA TYR A 116 4.75 6.84 20.52
C TYR A 116 3.58 5.85 20.63
N SER A 117 2.41 6.14 20.04
CA SER A 117 1.28 5.23 20.09
C SER A 117 1.54 3.94 19.31
N LYS A 118 0.82 2.87 19.70
CA LYS A 118 0.94 1.55 19.07
C LYS A 118 0.53 1.58 17.59
N PRO A 119 1.16 0.75 16.74
CA PRO A 119 0.70 0.54 15.37
C PRO A 119 -0.73 0.01 15.35
N TYR A 120 -1.45 0.33 14.29
CA TYR A 120 -2.81 -0.12 14.05
C TYR A 120 -2.87 -1.04 12.84
N THR A 121 -3.45 -2.22 12.98
CA THR A 121 -3.60 -3.20 11.90
C THR A 121 -5.08 -3.36 11.53
N MET A 122 -5.36 -3.40 10.23
CA MET A 122 -6.70 -3.60 9.69
C MET A 122 -6.65 -4.47 8.42
N SER A 123 -7.81 -4.99 8.01
CA SER A 123 -7.93 -5.67 6.72
C SER A 123 -7.72 -4.70 5.56
N PHE A 124 -7.02 -5.12 4.51
CA PHE A 124 -6.84 -4.29 3.32
C PHE A 124 -8.16 -3.98 2.63
N SER A 125 -9.15 -4.87 2.70
CA SER A 125 -10.51 -4.62 2.17
C SER A 125 -11.18 -3.40 2.81
N ASP A 126 -10.82 -3.06 4.04
CA ASP A 126 -11.40 -1.95 4.81
C ASP A 126 -10.61 -0.65 4.66
N VAL A 127 -9.47 -0.71 3.96
CA VAL A 127 -8.64 0.46 3.70
C VAL A 127 -9.37 1.43 2.77
N VAL A 128 -9.55 2.65 3.21
CA VAL A 128 -10.10 3.72 2.39
C VAL A 128 -8.96 4.60 1.88
N ALA A 129 -8.75 4.59 0.57
CA ALA A 129 -7.74 5.42 -0.07
C ALA A 129 -8.37 6.64 -0.77
N LYS A 130 -7.69 7.78 -0.72
CA LYS A 130 -8.08 9.02 -1.38
C LYS A 130 -6.87 9.72 -1.97
N ILE A 131 -7.07 10.38 -3.10
CA ILE A 131 -6.09 11.31 -3.66
C ILE A 131 -6.38 12.68 -3.09
N VAL A 132 -5.40 13.27 -2.42
CA VAL A 132 -5.45 14.63 -1.91
C VAL A 132 -4.46 15.47 -2.69
N SER A 133 -4.93 16.60 -3.23
CA SER A 133 -4.07 17.57 -3.90
C SER A 133 -3.82 18.76 -2.97
N SER A 134 -2.56 19.10 -2.76
CA SER A 134 -2.13 20.25 -1.98
C SER A 134 -0.91 20.88 -2.63
N GLY A 135 -0.95 22.20 -2.88
CA GLY A 135 0.17 22.93 -3.46
C GLY A 135 0.64 22.39 -4.81
N GLY A 136 -0.27 21.92 -5.68
CA GLY A 136 0.07 21.37 -6.99
C GLY A 136 0.64 19.94 -6.97
N ARG A 137 0.76 19.32 -5.81
CA ARG A 137 1.20 17.93 -5.64
C ARG A 137 0.01 17.07 -5.24
N ALA A 138 -0.12 15.90 -5.88
CA ALA A 138 -1.12 14.91 -5.52
C ALA A 138 -0.47 13.83 -4.65
N SER A 139 -1.12 13.50 -3.54
CA SER A 139 -0.67 12.46 -2.61
C SER A 139 -1.75 11.42 -2.40
N LEU A 140 -1.34 10.16 -2.27
CA LEU A 140 -2.20 9.08 -1.86
C LEU A 140 -2.28 9.06 -0.34
N VAL A 141 -3.49 9.14 0.20
CA VAL A 141 -3.73 9.13 1.64
C VAL A 141 -4.61 7.94 1.98
N PHE A 142 -4.17 7.14 2.94
CA PHE A 142 -4.97 6.08 3.54
C PHE A 142 -5.66 6.61 4.79
N TYR A 143 -6.97 6.40 4.86
CA TYR A 143 -7.76 6.75 6.02
C TYR A 143 -8.02 5.53 6.90
N HIS A 144 -7.89 5.73 8.20
CA HIS A 144 -8.37 4.78 9.19
C HIS A 144 -9.89 4.79 9.23
N TYR A 145 -10.46 3.72 9.76
CA TYR A 145 -11.91 3.53 9.92
C TYR A 145 -12.65 4.74 10.54
N ASN A 146 -11.98 5.55 11.35
CA ASN A 146 -12.58 6.71 12.01
C ASN A 146 -12.66 7.97 11.12
N GLY A 147 -12.17 7.91 9.87
CA GLY A 147 -12.24 9.03 8.91
C GLY A 147 -11.48 10.31 9.30
N ILE A 148 -10.96 10.39 10.53
CA ILE A 148 -10.36 11.60 11.11
C ILE A 148 -8.84 11.62 10.95
N THR A 149 -8.20 10.45 10.98
CA THR A 149 -6.74 10.36 10.87
C THR A 149 -6.35 9.58 9.62
N GLY A 150 -5.62 10.21 8.72
CA GLY A 150 -5.07 9.59 7.53
C GLY A 150 -3.56 9.48 7.61
N THR A 151 -3.00 8.37 7.17
CA THR A 151 -1.57 8.26 6.93
C THR A 151 -1.30 8.62 5.49
N SER A 152 -0.64 9.76 5.27
CA SER A 152 -0.19 10.13 3.93
C SER A 152 0.94 9.21 3.51
N ILE A 153 0.70 8.45 2.46
CA ILE A 153 1.76 7.78 1.74
C ILE A 153 2.18 8.77 0.67
N SER A 154 3.11 9.64 1.01
CA SER A 154 3.72 10.51 0.04
C SER A 154 4.57 9.64 -0.88
N ALA A 155 3.95 9.22 -1.94
CA ALA A 155 4.70 8.78 -3.07
C ALA A 155 5.24 10.05 -3.74
N GLY A 156 6.54 10.25 -3.73
CA GLY A 156 7.20 11.39 -4.40
C GLY A 156 6.95 11.43 -5.91
N ASP A 157 6.04 10.64 -6.41
CA ASP A 157 5.67 10.52 -7.81
C ASP A 157 4.37 11.29 -8.09
N TYR A 158 4.34 11.97 -9.22
CA TYR A 158 3.20 12.76 -9.70
C TYR A 158 1.95 11.92 -10.05
N ILE A 159 1.93 10.60 -9.81
CA ILE A 159 0.85 9.71 -10.23
C ILE A 159 0.36 8.80 -9.07
N PRO A 160 -0.47 9.32 -8.15
CA PRO A 160 -1.00 8.54 -7.01
C PRO A 160 -1.78 7.29 -7.42
N ILE A 161 -2.40 7.29 -8.61
CA ILE A 161 -3.15 6.14 -9.16
C ILE A 161 -2.22 4.95 -9.44
N ARG A 162 -0.98 5.20 -9.91
CA ARG A 162 0.01 4.15 -10.15
C ARG A 162 0.40 3.48 -8.85
N ASN A 163 0.63 4.27 -7.81
CA ASN A 163 0.98 3.76 -6.48
C ASN A 163 -0.16 2.96 -5.88
N TRP A 164 -1.41 3.43 -6.03
CA TRP A 164 -2.56 2.67 -5.60
C TRP A 164 -2.69 1.34 -6.36
N SER A 165 -2.55 1.38 -7.68
CA SER A 165 -2.56 0.17 -8.52
C SER A 165 -1.48 -0.83 -8.12
N PHE A 166 -0.27 -0.34 -7.77
CA PHE A 166 0.80 -1.20 -7.26
C PHE A 166 0.40 -1.85 -5.93
N ILE A 167 -0.13 -1.09 -4.99
CA ILE A 167 -0.54 -1.61 -3.69
C ILE A 167 -1.65 -2.64 -3.82
N VAL A 168 -2.70 -2.34 -4.61
CA VAL A 168 -3.79 -3.29 -4.87
C VAL A 168 -3.27 -4.56 -5.55
N TRP A 169 -2.36 -4.42 -6.53
CA TRP A 169 -1.74 -5.57 -7.18
C TRP A 169 -0.93 -6.41 -6.20
N TYR A 170 -0.08 -5.76 -5.39
CA TYR A 170 0.72 -6.46 -4.40
C TYR A 170 -0.14 -7.19 -3.37
N MET A 171 -1.22 -6.56 -2.90
CA MET A 171 -2.14 -7.14 -1.92
C MET A 171 -3.06 -8.22 -2.49
N ASP A 172 -3.14 -8.35 -3.82
CA ASP A 172 -3.83 -9.46 -4.47
C ASP A 172 -2.93 -10.71 -4.48
N LYS A 173 -3.05 -11.55 -3.45
CA LYS A 173 -2.26 -12.77 -3.32
C LYS A 173 -2.50 -13.79 -4.43
N ASN A 174 -3.61 -13.67 -5.16
CA ASN A 174 -4.00 -14.57 -6.24
C ASN A 174 -3.39 -14.15 -7.60
N ARG A 175 -2.77 -12.97 -7.67
CA ARG A 175 -1.99 -12.53 -8.83
C ARG A 175 -0.51 -12.82 -8.64
N SER A 176 0.24 -12.82 -9.74
CA SER A 176 1.71 -12.82 -9.69
C SER A 176 2.22 -11.57 -8.97
N LEU A 177 3.41 -11.67 -8.36
CA LEU A 177 4.08 -10.50 -7.78
C LEU A 177 4.23 -9.39 -8.81
N PRO A 178 4.21 -8.10 -8.38
CA PRO A 178 4.43 -6.97 -9.29
C PRO A 178 5.71 -7.13 -10.10
N PRO A 179 5.79 -6.58 -11.32
CA PRO A 179 7.02 -6.59 -12.08
C PRO A 179 8.13 -5.80 -11.35
N GLY A 180 9.40 -6.14 -11.61
CA GLY A 180 10.57 -5.46 -11.07
C GLY A 180 11.54 -6.40 -10.36
N LYS A 181 12.82 -6.05 -10.37
CA LYS A 181 13.93 -6.86 -9.84
C LYS A 181 13.81 -7.16 -8.35
N LEU A 182 13.16 -6.27 -7.59
CA LEU A 182 12.98 -6.40 -6.16
C LEU A 182 12.24 -7.69 -5.78
N PHE A 183 11.30 -8.14 -6.62
CA PHE A 183 10.51 -9.34 -6.38
C PHE A 183 11.02 -10.59 -7.10
N ASP A 184 12.00 -10.47 -7.98
CA ASP A 184 12.49 -11.60 -8.79
C ASP A 184 12.93 -12.81 -7.97
N PRO A 185 13.64 -12.66 -6.83
CA PRO A 185 14.03 -13.79 -6.00
C PRO A 185 12.84 -14.59 -5.44
N TYR A 186 11.67 -13.96 -5.32
CA TYR A 186 10.48 -14.53 -4.67
C TYR A 186 9.45 -15.06 -5.66
N ARG A 187 9.57 -14.75 -6.97
CA ARG A 187 8.57 -15.12 -8.00
C ARG A 187 8.32 -16.62 -8.10
N LYS A 188 9.38 -17.43 -8.03
CA LYS A 188 9.24 -18.89 -8.11
C LYS A 188 8.43 -19.41 -6.93
N ARG A 189 8.72 -18.97 -5.71
CA ARG A 189 7.99 -19.38 -4.49
C ARG A 189 6.52 -18.95 -4.55
N ASP A 190 6.24 -17.70 -4.96
CA ASP A 190 4.87 -17.21 -5.13
C ASP A 190 4.11 -18.00 -6.22
N TYR A 191 4.76 -18.33 -7.33
CA TYR A 191 4.16 -19.13 -8.39
C TYR A 191 3.81 -20.54 -7.91
N GLU A 192 4.73 -21.24 -7.22
CA GLU A 192 4.48 -22.60 -6.70
C GLU A 192 3.34 -22.60 -5.66
N ARG A 193 3.27 -21.60 -4.81
CA ARG A 193 2.16 -21.44 -3.88
C ARG A 193 0.83 -21.31 -4.63
N ARG A 194 0.72 -20.37 -5.58
CA ARG A 194 -0.51 -20.16 -6.36
C ARG A 194 -0.88 -21.37 -7.22
N LYS A 195 0.11 -22.08 -7.73
CA LYS A 195 -0.10 -23.34 -8.47
C LYS A 195 -0.69 -24.43 -7.56
N ALA A 196 -0.15 -24.59 -6.36
CA ALA A 196 -0.67 -25.53 -5.36
C ALA A 196 -2.12 -25.19 -4.95
N GLU A 197 -2.47 -23.90 -4.89
CA GLU A 197 -3.83 -23.40 -4.66
C GLU A 197 -4.75 -23.49 -5.89
N GLY A 198 -4.23 -23.93 -7.05
CA GLY A 198 -4.98 -24.06 -8.31
C GLY A 198 -5.28 -22.73 -8.99
N PHE A 199 -4.38 -21.77 -8.91
CA PHE A 199 -4.50 -20.42 -9.50
C PHE A 199 -5.88 -19.80 -9.21
N PRO A 200 -6.16 -19.44 -7.96
CA PRO A 200 -7.45 -18.90 -7.59
C PRO A 200 -7.74 -17.57 -8.31
N GLU A 201 -9.02 -17.22 -8.37
CA GLU A 201 -9.48 -15.98 -8.98
C GLU A 201 -8.84 -14.76 -8.29
N PRO A 202 -8.43 -13.73 -9.07
CA PRO A 202 -7.97 -12.47 -8.50
C PRO A 202 -8.97 -11.87 -7.51
N LEU A 203 -8.47 -11.34 -6.39
CA LEU A 203 -9.30 -10.76 -5.32
C LEU A 203 -9.87 -9.40 -5.70
N TYR A 204 -9.16 -8.65 -6.55
CA TYR A 204 -9.52 -7.28 -6.89
C TYR A 204 -9.71 -7.10 -8.39
N GLU A 205 -10.67 -6.24 -8.75
CA GLU A 205 -10.99 -5.93 -10.13
C GLU A 205 -9.77 -5.32 -10.86
N SER A 206 -9.63 -5.70 -12.13
CA SER A 206 -8.57 -5.18 -12.98
C SER A 206 -8.94 -5.27 -14.45
N TRP A 207 -8.54 -4.25 -15.20
CA TRP A 207 -8.55 -4.29 -16.66
C TRP A 207 -7.43 -5.17 -17.23
N ILE A 208 -6.48 -5.58 -16.39
CA ILE A 208 -5.32 -6.38 -16.76
C ILE A 208 -5.65 -7.83 -16.43
N GLY A 209 -5.72 -8.65 -17.46
CA GLY A 209 -5.98 -10.09 -17.30
C GLY A 209 -4.94 -10.78 -16.42
N ASN A 210 -5.34 -11.86 -15.77
CA ASN A 210 -4.44 -12.81 -15.13
C ASN A 210 -4.32 -14.06 -16.03
N PRO A 211 -3.26 -14.19 -16.84
CA PRO A 211 -3.15 -15.27 -17.81
C PRO A 211 -3.13 -16.65 -17.15
N GLU A 212 -2.53 -16.80 -15.98
CA GLU A 212 -2.43 -18.07 -15.26
C GLU A 212 -3.82 -18.56 -14.82
N TYR A 213 -4.62 -17.69 -14.20
CA TYR A 213 -6.01 -17.99 -13.85
C TYR A 213 -6.85 -18.28 -15.09
N SER A 214 -6.73 -17.44 -16.15
CA SER A 214 -7.52 -17.61 -17.37
C SER A 214 -7.25 -18.93 -18.07
N GLN A 215 -5.99 -19.38 -18.14
CA GLN A 215 -5.62 -20.65 -18.72
C GLN A 215 -6.15 -21.81 -17.89
N PHE A 216 -5.88 -21.81 -16.58
CA PHE A 216 -6.34 -22.85 -15.65
C PHE A 216 -7.88 -22.98 -15.63
N TYR A 217 -8.58 -21.86 -15.68
CA TYR A 217 -10.04 -21.84 -15.73
C TYR A 217 -10.58 -22.47 -17.03
N LYS A 218 -9.96 -22.17 -18.20
CA LYS A 218 -10.32 -22.78 -19.47
C LYS A 218 -10.11 -24.29 -19.44
N GLU A 219 -8.97 -24.75 -18.95
CA GLU A 219 -8.64 -26.17 -18.82
C GLU A 219 -9.66 -26.90 -17.92
N ARG A 220 -10.03 -26.31 -16.78
CA ARG A 220 -11.05 -26.87 -15.89
C ARG A 220 -12.43 -26.98 -16.55
N ILE A 221 -12.86 -25.94 -17.27
CA ILE A 221 -14.13 -25.97 -18.00
C ILE A 221 -14.11 -27.07 -19.06
N GLN A 222 -13.01 -27.18 -19.80
CA GLN A 222 -12.89 -28.23 -20.82
C GLN A 222 -12.91 -29.62 -20.22
N ALA A 223 -12.15 -29.87 -19.17
CA ALA A 223 -12.15 -31.16 -18.46
C ALA A 223 -13.54 -31.51 -17.91
N ARG A 224 -14.27 -30.53 -17.38
CA ARG A 224 -15.67 -30.76 -16.89
C ARG A 224 -16.60 -31.14 -18.03
N LYS A 225 -16.55 -30.46 -19.17
CA LYS A 225 -17.34 -30.79 -20.35
C LYS A 225 -17.05 -32.19 -20.86
N GLU A 226 -15.78 -32.57 -20.92
CA GLU A 226 -15.37 -33.92 -21.33
C GLU A 226 -15.91 -35.00 -20.36
N GLN A 227 -15.87 -34.74 -19.05
CA GLN A 227 -16.44 -35.68 -18.06
C GLN A 227 -17.94 -35.82 -18.24
N GLU A 228 -18.68 -34.72 -18.42
CA GLU A 228 -20.12 -34.74 -18.67
C GLU A 228 -20.49 -35.55 -19.93
N GLU A 229 -19.71 -35.34 -21.01
CA GLU A 229 -19.91 -36.13 -22.25
C GLU A 229 -19.62 -37.63 -22.07
N ARG A 230 -18.52 -37.97 -21.36
CA ARG A 230 -18.21 -39.38 -21.05
C ARG A 230 -19.35 -40.03 -20.24
N GLN A 231 -19.90 -39.29 -19.27
CA GLN A 231 -20.99 -39.77 -18.45
C GLN A 231 -22.30 -39.97 -19.25
N LYS A 232 -22.61 -39.00 -20.14
CA LYS A 232 -23.73 -39.12 -21.10
C LYS A 232 -23.59 -40.35 -22.03
N ARG A 233 -22.39 -40.59 -22.57
CA ARG A 233 -22.10 -41.77 -23.42
C ARG A 233 -22.24 -43.06 -22.64
N ARG A 234 -21.78 -43.09 -21.37
CA ARG A 234 -21.92 -44.27 -20.48
C ARG A 234 -23.38 -44.59 -20.18
N ASN A 235 -24.16 -43.59 -19.83
CA ASN A 235 -25.59 -43.73 -19.55
C ASN A 235 -26.36 -44.19 -20.80
N LYS A 236 -26.02 -43.69 -21.98
CA LYS A 236 -26.62 -44.08 -23.26
C LYS A 236 -26.32 -45.54 -23.62
N ARG A 237 -25.14 -46.04 -23.30
CA ARG A 237 -24.80 -47.48 -23.45
C ARG A 237 -25.61 -48.35 -22.49
N ASN A 238 -25.66 -47.97 -21.22
CA ASN A 238 -26.40 -48.75 -20.20
C ASN A 238 -27.92 -48.86 -20.51
N ASN A 239 -28.50 -47.78 -21.07
CA ASN A 239 -29.92 -47.81 -21.47
C ASN A 239 -30.19 -48.60 -22.77
N LYS A 240 -29.18 -48.96 -23.56
CA LYS A 240 -29.32 -49.75 -24.77
C LYS A 240 -29.33 -51.26 -24.46
N TYR A 241 -28.92 -51.67 -23.26
CA TYR A 241 -28.85 -53.06 -22.81
C TYR A 241 -29.87 -53.38 -21.70
N LYS A 242 -30.82 -52.48 -21.45
CA LYS A 242 -32.06 -52.72 -20.75
C LYS A 242 -33.21 -52.84 -21.74
#